data_92774c29201961a5f0f590cc3b5a0267
#
_entry.id   92774c29201961a5f0f590cc3b5a0267
#
_cell.length_a   1.000
_cell.length_b   1.000
_cell.length_c   1.000
_cell.angle_alpha   90.00
_cell.angle_beta   90.00
_cell.angle_gamma   90.00
#
_symmetry.space_group_name_H-M   'P 1'
#
loop_
_entity.id
_entity.type
_entity.pdbx_description
1 polymer ?
#
loop_
_entity_poly.entity_id
_entity_poly.type
_entity_poly.pdbx_seq_one_letter_code
_entity_poly.pdbx_strand_id
1 'polypeptide(L)'
;MATRSIGCAAIALIAVLAVALPAAAQRKEAEPPPPPSAIEIQAQPIPAFDHREPDRRRFGMLDFRGGLVLTSTFSEFGGISSLNMAADGANFLAASDRGWWLRGRITYTGTRPTGITAAEMAPMLGPDGRTLASRRWYDTEAMARDGNTVYVGIERVHRIVRFDYGKDGLLAKARPIEVPAAFRSFPSNGSVEALAFVPRGSGPLGGSLIAIAERGRDRDGNHLAFLIGGPRPGPFTIKRRNDYDVSDATALPNGDLLVLERKFGWTTGLFIRIRKIPIAQIAPGALVDGPVLIEADLGQQIDNMEGISVHRSGGETVLTLISDNNFSVLQRTLLLQFSLAPE
;
A
#
# COMPACT_ATOMS: atom_id res chain seq x y z
N MET A 1 -31.18 -78.58 70.05
CA MET A 1 -29.99 -77.74 69.87
C MET A 1 -30.02 -77.24 68.43
N ALA A 2 -30.29 -75.94 68.23
CA ALA A 2 -30.52 -75.35 66.96
C ALA A 2 -29.25 -74.58 66.49
N THR A 3 -28.77 -74.93 65.35
CA THR A 3 -27.70 -74.17 64.69
C THR A 3 -28.28 -73.35 63.53
N ARG A 4 -28.25 -72.05 63.67
CA ARG A 4 -28.63 -71.06 62.62
C ARG A 4 -27.49 -70.91 61.65
N SER A 5 -27.75 -71.05 60.37
CA SER A 5 -26.88 -70.67 59.27
C SER A 5 -27.16 -69.24 58.83
N ILE A 6 -26.13 -68.42 58.78
CA ILE A 6 -26.17 -67.04 58.31
C ILE A 6 -25.78 -67.06 56.83
N GLY A 7 -26.71 -66.62 55.96
CA GLY A 7 -26.45 -66.46 54.55
C GLY A 7 -25.84 -65.02 54.26
N CYS A 8 -24.68 -65.02 53.63
CA CYS A 8 -24.10 -63.81 53.11
C CYS A 8 -24.65 -63.48 51.74
N ALA A 9 -25.37 -62.39 51.63
CA ALA A 9 -25.75 -61.80 50.33
C ALA A 9 -24.59 -60.87 49.79
N ALA A 10 -24.02 -61.25 48.67
CA ALA A 10 -23.06 -60.46 47.96
C ALA A 10 -23.79 -59.45 47.08
N ILE A 11 -23.62 -58.15 47.37
CA ILE A 11 -24.09 -57.03 46.54
C ILE A 11 -23.01 -56.74 45.48
N ALA A 12 -23.30 -57.08 44.22
CA ALA A 12 -22.44 -56.70 43.09
C ALA A 12 -22.67 -55.21 42.70
N LEU A 13 -21.68 -54.38 42.94
CA LEU A 13 -21.68 -52.93 42.51
C LEU A 13 -21.26 -52.89 41.06
N ILE A 14 -22.18 -52.55 40.13
CA ILE A 14 -21.89 -52.33 38.74
C ILE A 14 -21.50 -50.86 38.62
N ALA A 15 -20.19 -50.58 38.45
CA ALA A 15 -19.68 -49.25 38.13
C ALA A 15 -19.90 -48.96 36.62
N VAL A 16 -20.84 -48.07 36.29
CA VAL A 16 -21.02 -47.56 34.93
C VAL A 16 -19.97 -46.51 34.66
N LEU A 17 -18.97 -46.87 33.88
CA LEU A 17 -17.96 -45.92 33.39
C LEU A 17 -18.59 -45.07 32.27
N ALA A 18 -19.00 -43.82 32.58
CA ALA A 18 -19.43 -42.87 31.59
C ALA A 18 -18.18 -42.33 30.84
N VAL A 19 -17.95 -42.85 29.63
CA VAL A 19 -16.95 -42.30 28.72
C VAL A 19 -17.49 -40.95 28.17
N ALA A 20 -17.02 -39.86 28.72
CA ALA A 20 -17.28 -38.53 28.17
C ALA A 20 -16.51 -38.39 26.84
N LEU A 21 -17.22 -38.47 25.72
CA LEU A 21 -16.68 -38.10 24.42
C LEU A 21 -16.36 -36.61 24.46
N PRO A 22 -15.13 -36.19 24.03
CA PRO A 22 -14.82 -34.77 23.94
C PRO A 22 -15.78 -34.13 22.93
N ALA A 23 -16.54 -33.14 23.37
CA ALA A 23 -17.35 -32.32 22.49
C ALA A 23 -16.43 -31.75 21.40
N ALA A 24 -16.61 -32.20 20.17
CA ALA A 24 -15.92 -31.61 19.01
C ALA A 24 -16.26 -30.12 19.01
N ALA A 25 -15.26 -29.30 19.32
CA ALA A 25 -15.40 -27.86 19.24
C ALA A 25 -15.84 -27.55 17.80
N GLN A 26 -17.10 -27.21 17.62
CA GLN A 26 -17.61 -26.71 16.34
C GLN A 26 -16.75 -25.49 15.98
N ARG A 27 -15.90 -25.65 14.99
CA ARG A 27 -15.23 -24.50 14.36
C ARG A 27 -16.37 -23.60 13.89
N LYS A 28 -16.54 -22.47 14.58
CA LYS A 28 -17.45 -21.42 14.16
C LYS A 28 -17.05 -21.10 12.71
N GLU A 29 -17.90 -21.42 11.73
CA GLU A 29 -17.66 -21.04 10.34
C GLU A 29 -17.40 -19.55 10.32
N ALA A 30 -16.28 -19.16 9.70
CA ALA A 30 -15.92 -17.76 9.62
C ALA A 30 -16.99 -17.05 8.79
N GLU A 31 -17.54 -15.98 9.32
CA GLU A 31 -18.47 -15.13 8.61
C GLU A 31 -17.91 -14.73 7.24
N PRO A 32 -18.68 -14.86 6.16
CA PRO A 32 -18.20 -14.47 4.84
C PRO A 32 -17.78 -13.00 4.83
N PRO A 33 -16.73 -12.63 4.07
CA PRO A 33 -16.30 -11.24 3.99
C PRO A 33 -17.42 -10.38 3.39
N PRO A 34 -17.55 -9.11 3.83
CA PRO A 34 -18.53 -8.22 3.25
C PRO A 34 -18.25 -8.04 1.75
N PRO A 35 -19.31 -7.95 0.92
CA PRO A 35 -19.15 -7.71 -0.51
C PRO A 35 -18.63 -6.29 -0.78
N PRO A 36 -18.11 -6.03 -2.01
CA PRO A 36 -17.80 -4.66 -2.42
C PRO A 36 -19.02 -3.74 -2.25
N SER A 37 -18.77 -2.59 -1.64
CA SER A 37 -19.79 -1.60 -1.34
C SER A 37 -19.54 -0.33 -2.15
N ALA A 38 -20.56 0.15 -2.87
CA ALA A 38 -20.52 1.47 -3.47
C ALA A 38 -20.50 2.52 -2.35
N ILE A 39 -19.63 3.51 -2.47
CA ILE A 39 -19.51 4.60 -1.51
C ILE A 39 -19.60 5.96 -2.20
N GLU A 40 -20.03 6.96 -1.47
CA GLU A 40 -19.96 8.34 -1.90
C GLU A 40 -18.67 8.99 -1.38
N ILE A 41 -17.91 9.63 -2.28
CA ILE A 41 -16.75 10.44 -1.93
C ILE A 41 -17.07 11.88 -2.30
N GLN A 42 -17.09 12.74 -1.30
CA GLN A 42 -17.13 14.18 -1.49
C GLN A 42 -15.74 14.66 -1.84
N ALA A 43 -15.61 15.47 -2.87
CA ALA A 43 -14.36 15.97 -3.39
C ALA A 43 -14.38 17.50 -3.47
N GLN A 44 -13.60 18.15 -2.64
CA GLN A 44 -13.43 19.60 -2.67
C GLN A 44 -12.21 19.96 -3.51
N PRO A 45 -12.34 20.75 -4.60
CA PRO A 45 -11.21 21.14 -5.44
C PRO A 45 -10.16 21.97 -4.72
N ILE A 46 -8.89 21.68 -5.00
CA ILE A 46 -7.71 22.45 -4.60
C ILE A 46 -7.20 23.18 -5.86
N PRO A 47 -7.49 24.48 -6.01
CA PRO A 47 -7.14 25.23 -7.23
C PRO A 47 -5.67 25.67 -7.27
N ALA A 48 -5.01 25.80 -6.12
CA ALA A 48 -3.65 26.26 -5.97
C ALA A 48 -2.85 25.34 -5.06
N PHE A 49 -1.59 25.07 -5.41
CA PHE A 49 -0.73 24.23 -4.59
C PHE A 49 -0.03 25.04 -3.49
N ASP A 50 0.37 26.27 -3.78
CA ASP A 50 1.01 27.16 -2.82
C ASP A 50 -0.04 28.11 -2.22
N HIS A 51 -0.03 28.25 -0.88
CA HIS A 51 -0.94 29.12 -0.15
C HIS A 51 -0.58 30.60 -0.30
N ARG A 52 0.70 30.91 -0.52
CA ARG A 52 1.23 32.26 -0.60
C ARG A 52 1.26 32.79 -2.04
N GLU A 53 1.48 31.87 -3.00
CA GLU A 53 1.56 32.17 -4.43
C GLU A 53 0.52 31.33 -5.20
N PRO A 54 -0.78 31.65 -5.10
CA PRO A 54 -1.84 30.80 -5.67
C PRO A 54 -1.82 30.70 -7.19
N ASP A 55 -1.19 31.66 -7.87
CA ASP A 55 -1.05 31.66 -9.33
C ASP A 55 0.17 30.86 -9.82
N ARG A 56 1.07 30.50 -8.93
CA ARG A 56 2.25 29.70 -9.26
C ARG A 56 1.81 28.29 -9.67
N ARG A 57 2.32 27.84 -10.82
CA ARG A 57 2.04 26.51 -11.37
C ARG A 57 3.26 25.60 -11.36
N ARG A 58 4.46 26.16 -11.56
CA ARG A 58 5.71 25.42 -11.62
C ARG A 58 6.36 25.29 -10.24
N PHE A 59 6.61 24.02 -9.85
CA PHE A 59 7.27 23.65 -8.61
C PHE A 59 8.40 22.66 -8.92
N GLY A 60 9.63 23.15 -8.97
CA GLY A 60 10.75 22.35 -9.46
C GLY A 60 10.55 21.92 -10.92
N MET A 61 10.54 20.62 -11.15
CA MET A 61 10.31 20.00 -12.47
C MET A 61 8.84 19.62 -12.72
N LEU A 62 7.94 20.02 -11.84
CA LEU A 62 6.52 19.65 -11.89
C LEU A 62 5.62 20.87 -12.09
N ASP A 63 4.60 20.73 -12.94
CA ASP A 63 3.53 21.72 -13.11
C ASP A 63 2.26 21.22 -12.42
N PHE A 64 1.72 21.98 -11.47
CA PHE A 64 0.51 21.65 -10.74
C PHE A 64 -0.73 21.74 -11.63
N ARG A 65 -1.47 20.65 -11.73
CA ARG A 65 -2.70 20.55 -12.53
C ARG A 65 -3.96 20.84 -11.70
N GLY A 66 -3.92 20.54 -10.40
CA GLY A 66 -5.02 20.67 -9.46
C GLY A 66 -4.98 19.54 -8.45
N GLY A 67 -5.89 19.62 -7.49
CA GLY A 67 -6.05 18.57 -6.47
C GLY A 67 -7.47 18.53 -5.92
N LEU A 68 -7.69 17.58 -5.04
CA LEU A 68 -8.95 17.34 -4.34
C LEU A 68 -8.67 17.05 -2.87
N VAL A 69 -9.49 17.60 -1.98
CA VAL A 69 -9.66 17.07 -0.61
C VAL A 69 -10.80 16.07 -0.66
N LEU A 70 -10.55 14.84 -0.24
CA LEU A 70 -11.51 13.74 -0.31
C LEU A 70 -12.05 13.41 1.08
N THR A 71 -13.36 13.26 1.20
CA THR A 71 -14.04 12.82 2.42
C THR A 71 -15.17 11.85 2.09
N SER A 72 -15.49 10.95 3.01
CA SER A 72 -16.62 10.03 2.90
C SER A 72 -17.19 9.73 4.28
N THR A 73 -18.48 9.42 4.33
CA THR A 73 -19.14 8.91 5.55
C THR A 73 -18.95 7.41 5.76
N PHE A 74 -18.35 6.72 4.79
CA PHE A 74 -18.04 5.29 4.93
C PHE A 74 -16.90 5.10 5.95
N SER A 75 -17.13 4.32 6.99
CA SER A 75 -16.23 4.20 8.16
C SER A 75 -14.83 3.71 7.83
N GLU A 76 -14.68 2.93 6.75
CA GLU A 76 -13.38 2.41 6.32
C GLU A 76 -12.66 3.31 5.31
N PHE A 77 -13.25 4.48 4.97
CA PHE A 77 -12.59 5.46 4.11
C PHE A 77 -11.56 6.27 4.90
N GLY A 78 -10.31 6.10 4.59
CA GLY A 78 -9.15 6.72 5.24
C GLY A 78 -7.98 5.75 5.24
N GLY A 79 -6.85 6.14 5.84
CA GLY A 79 -5.67 5.28 5.90
C GLY A 79 -5.16 4.90 4.50
N ILE A 80 -5.28 5.78 3.50
CA ILE A 80 -4.91 5.46 2.11
C ILE A 80 -3.40 5.54 1.97
N SER A 81 -2.76 4.39 1.94
CA SER A 81 -1.31 4.22 1.94
C SER A 81 -0.68 4.04 0.55
N SER A 82 -1.48 3.72 -0.47
CA SER A 82 -0.94 3.53 -1.82
C SER A 82 -1.96 3.77 -2.92
N LEU A 83 -1.48 4.08 -4.14
CA LEU A 83 -2.30 4.44 -5.29
C LEU A 83 -1.75 3.86 -6.58
N ASN A 84 -2.63 3.40 -7.47
CA ASN A 84 -2.30 3.03 -8.84
C ASN A 84 -3.33 3.60 -9.81
N MET A 85 -2.90 4.51 -10.67
CA MET A 85 -3.71 5.06 -11.76
C MET A 85 -3.74 4.09 -12.94
N ALA A 86 -4.89 3.88 -13.53
CA ALA A 86 -4.99 3.17 -14.80
C ALA A 86 -4.45 4.01 -15.96
N ALA A 87 -4.12 3.36 -17.06
CA ALA A 87 -3.57 4.02 -18.25
C ALA A 87 -4.51 5.06 -18.88
N ASP A 88 -5.82 4.99 -18.60
CA ASP A 88 -6.81 5.98 -19.06
C ASP A 88 -6.74 7.31 -18.27
N GLY A 89 -5.92 7.36 -17.21
CA GLY A 89 -5.73 8.53 -16.37
C GLY A 89 -6.93 8.92 -15.53
N ALA A 90 -8.00 8.13 -15.54
CA ALA A 90 -9.23 8.43 -14.82
C ALA A 90 -9.54 7.36 -13.76
N ASN A 91 -9.50 6.08 -14.12
CA ASN A 91 -9.74 5.02 -13.16
C ASN A 91 -8.52 4.82 -12.26
N PHE A 92 -8.76 4.52 -10.99
CA PHE A 92 -7.71 4.23 -10.02
C PHE A 92 -8.07 3.07 -9.11
N LEU A 93 -7.04 2.46 -8.55
CA LEU A 93 -7.09 1.52 -7.45
C LEU A 93 -6.17 2.03 -6.35
N ALA A 94 -6.64 2.04 -5.12
CA ALA A 94 -5.87 2.42 -3.94
C ALA A 94 -6.00 1.33 -2.86
N ALA A 95 -5.05 1.29 -1.95
CA ALA A 95 -5.07 0.45 -0.78
C ALA A 95 -5.09 1.30 0.50
N SER A 96 -5.77 0.80 1.53
CA SER A 96 -5.75 1.38 2.87
C SER A 96 -4.90 0.50 3.78
N ASP A 97 -4.18 1.10 4.74
CA ASP A 97 -3.40 0.45 5.80
C ASP A 97 -4.19 -0.64 6.55
N ARG A 98 -5.52 -0.50 6.63
CA ARG A 98 -6.43 -1.49 7.23
C ARG A 98 -6.74 -2.69 6.34
N GLY A 99 -6.12 -2.79 5.17
CA GLY A 99 -6.33 -3.90 4.23
C GLY A 99 -7.65 -3.80 3.47
N TRP A 100 -8.01 -2.60 3.04
CA TRP A 100 -9.15 -2.34 2.17
C TRP A 100 -8.71 -1.85 0.80
N TRP A 101 -9.41 -2.30 -0.23
CA TRP A 101 -9.38 -1.71 -1.55
C TRP A 101 -10.29 -0.49 -1.61
N LEU A 102 -9.82 0.54 -2.30
CA LEU A 102 -10.63 1.62 -2.83
C LEU A 102 -10.41 1.69 -4.33
N ARG A 103 -11.46 1.59 -5.14
CA ARG A 103 -11.41 1.93 -6.55
C ARG A 103 -12.38 3.06 -6.85
N GLY A 104 -12.11 3.81 -7.89
CA GLY A 104 -12.97 4.91 -8.31
C GLY A 104 -12.52 5.49 -9.64
N ARG A 105 -13.24 6.54 -10.06
CA ARG A 105 -12.96 7.28 -11.26
C ARG A 105 -12.86 8.77 -10.97
N ILE A 106 -11.72 9.37 -11.31
CA ILE A 106 -11.54 10.83 -11.24
C ILE A 106 -12.31 11.48 -12.40
N THR A 107 -13.07 12.51 -12.11
CA THR A 107 -13.69 13.37 -13.13
C THR A 107 -12.83 14.61 -13.34
N TYR A 108 -12.87 15.16 -14.55
CA TYR A 108 -12.02 16.27 -14.95
C TYR A 108 -12.81 17.38 -15.64
N THR A 109 -12.33 18.62 -15.49
CA THR A 109 -12.64 19.75 -16.39
C THR A 109 -11.33 20.19 -17.05
N GLY A 110 -11.22 19.94 -18.35
CA GLY A 110 -9.92 20.02 -19.03
C GLY A 110 -8.92 19.02 -18.40
N THR A 111 -7.83 19.54 -17.84
CA THR A 111 -6.80 18.72 -17.16
C THR A 111 -6.92 18.74 -15.64
N ARG A 112 -7.88 19.47 -15.07
CA ARG A 112 -8.05 19.60 -13.61
C ARG A 112 -8.97 18.53 -13.06
N PRO A 113 -8.57 17.79 -12.01
CA PRO A 113 -9.47 16.89 -11.29
C PRO A 113 -10.57 17.71 -10.60
N THR A 114 -11.83 17.25 -10.69
CA THR A 114 -13.01 17.96 -10.17
C THR A 114 -13.85 17.12 -9.23
N GLY A 115 -13.66 15.79 -9.21
CA GLY A 115 -14.47 14.91 -8.38
C GLY A 115 -14.07 13.46 -8.51
N ILE A 116 -14.74 12.62 -7.72
CA ILE A 116 -14.64 11.16 -7.77
C ILE A 116 -16.03 10.58 -8.01
N THR A 117 -16.12 9.60 -8.91
CA THR A 117 -17.34 8.87 -9.21
C THR A 117 -17.09 7.37 -9.23
N ALA A 118 -18.15 6.57 -9.22
CA ALA A 118 -18.08 5.10 -9.24
C ALA A 118 -17.12 4.54 -8.18
N ALA A 119 -17.12 5.15 -6.98
CA ALA A 119 -16.26 4.71 -5.90
C ALA A 119 -16.83 3.47 -5.22
N GLU A 120 -15.98 2.48 -4.99
CA GLU A 120 -16.29 1.26 -4.26
C GLU A 120 -15.15 0.89 -3.33
N MET A 121 -15.51 0.36 -2.16
CA MET A 121 -14.55 -0.23 -1.22
C MET A 121 -14.89 -1.69 -0.94
N ALA A 122 -13.86 -2.49 -0.71
CA ALA A 122 -13.98 -3.89 -0.30
C ALA A 122 -12.78 -4.30 0.55
N PRO A 123 -12.94 -5.21 1.53
CA PRO A 123 -11.80 -5.73 2.26
C PRO A 123 -10.94 -6.59 1.35
N MET A 124 -9.63 -6.52 1.51
CA MET A 124 -8.69 -7.41 0.85
C MET A 124 -8.81 -8.83 1.42
N LEU A 125 -8.80 -9.82 0.52
CA LEU A 125 -8.98 -11.22 0.90
C LEU A 125 -7.66 -11.98 0.96
N GLY A 126 -7.46 -12.73 2.02
CA GLY A 126 -6.37 -13.67 2.17
C GLY A 126 -6.52 -14.92 1.28
N PRO A 127 -5.52 -15.82 1.29
CA PRO A 127 -5.54 -17.04 0.45
C PRO A 127 -6.73 -17.95 0.69
N ASP A 128 -7.28 -17.94 1.89
CA ASP A 128 -8.45 -18.72 2.30
C ASP A 128 -9.79 -17.99 2.08
N GLY A 129 -9.76 -16.78 1.51
CA GLY A 129 -10.94 -15.97 1.26
C GLY A 129 -11.44 -15.18 2.48
N ARG A 130 -10.76 -15.27 3.63
CA ARG A 130 -11.03 -14.42 4.80
C ARG A 130 -10.34 -13.06 4.59
N THR A 131 -10.85 -12.01 5.26
CA THR A 131 -10.22 -10.69 5.17
C THR A 131 -8.78 -10.71 5.69
N LEU A 132 -7.90 -9.88 5.13
CA LEU A 132 -6.53 -9.73 5.63
C LEU A 132 -6.53 -9.34 7.11
N ALA A 133 -7.39 -8.42 7.51
CA ALA A 133 -7.55 -7.98 8.90
C ALA A 133 -7.84 -9.14 9.84
N SER A 134 -8.76 -10.07 9.48
CA SER A 134 -9.08 -11.24 10.30
C SER A 134 -7.92 -12.23 10.46
N ARG A 135 -6.94 -12.15 9.56
CA ARG A 135 -5.69 -12.93 9.59
C ARG A 135 -4.57 -12.20 10.34
N ARG A 136 -4.82 -10.98 10.83
CA ARG A 136 -3.81 -10.05 11.34
C ARG A 136 -2.75 -9.68 10.29
N TRP A 137 -3.13 -9.71 9.02
CA TRP A 137 -2.36 -9.23 7.88
C TRP A 137 -2.90 -7.86 7.50
N TYR A 138 -2.65 -6.87 8.32
CA TYR A 138 -2.96 -5.45 8.10
C TYR A 138 -1.65 -4.67 8.06
N ASP A 139 -1.69 -3.36 7.99
CA ASP A 139 -0.57 -2.51 7.61
C ASP A 139 -0.17 -2.80 6.16
N THR A 140 -1.09 -2.53 5.23
CA THR A 140 -0.83 -2.64 3.79
C THR A 140 -0.34 -1.29 3.30
N GLU A 141 0.99 -1.15 3.08
CA GLU A 141 1.63 0.15 2.90
C GLU A 141 2.10 0.40 1.46
N ALA A 142 2.25 -0.63 0.67
CA ALA A 142 2.82 -0.52 -0.66
C ALA A 142 2.01 -1.24 -1.72
N MET A 143 1.89 -0.68 -2.92
CA MET A 143 1.21 -1.32 -4.04
C MET A 143 1.92 -1.09 -5.36
N ALA A 144 2.07 -2.15 -6.15
CA ALA A 144 2.55 -2.08 -7.53
C ALA A 144 1.65 -2.91 -8.45
N ARG A 145 1.67 -2.60 -9.75
CA ARG A 145 0.83 -3.30 -10.73
C ARG A 145 1.61 -3.74 -11.96
N ASP A 146 1.41 -4.99 -12.39
CA ASP A 146 1.83 -5.54 -13.67
C ASP A 146 0.59 -6.01 -14.44
N GLY A 147 0.07 -5.18 -15.30
CA GLY A 147 -1.15 -5.48 -16.05
C GLY A 147 -2.34 -5.82 -15.15
N ASN A 148 -2.73 -7.07 -15.13
CA ASN A 148 -3.85 -7.59 -14.33
C ASN A 148 -3.46 -8.07 -12.93
N THR A 149 -2.17 -8.11 -12.61
CA THR A 149 -1.65 -8.52 -11.31
C THR A 149 -1.36 -7.29 -10.46
N VAL A 150 -1.86 -7.29 -9.22
CA VAL A 150 -1.54 -6.28 -8.23
C VAL A 150 -0.71 -6.92 -7.12
N TYR A 151 0.41 -6.28 -6.77
CA TYR A 151 1.26 -6.64 -5.65
C TYR A 151 1.00 -5.68 -4.50
N VAL A 152 0.92 -6.21 -3.28
CA VAL A 152 0.71 -5.41 -2.07
C VAL A 152 1.73 -5.84 -1.02
N GLY A 153 2.43 -4.87 -0.45
CA GLY A 153 3.29 -5.03 0.71
C GLY A 153 2.46 -5.05 1.99
N ILE A 154 2.70 -6.03 2.85
CA ILE A 154 2.07 -6.14 4.16
C ILE A 154 3.16 -6.04 5.19
N GLU A 155 3.27 -4.87 5.81
CA GLU A 155 4.40 -4.50 6.63
C GLU A 155 4.54 -5.39 7.86
N ARG A 156 3.52 -5.53 8.64
CA ARG A 156 3.50 -6.23 9.93
C ARG A 156 3.92 -7.71 9.88
N VAL A 157 3.77 -8.33 8.72
CA VAL A 157 4.13 -9.74 8.51
C VAL A 157 5.29 -9.90 7.52
N HIS A 158 5.92 -8.80 7.10
CA HIS A 158 7.06 -8.76 6.18
C HIS A 158 6.82 -9.58 4.91
N ARG A 159 5.63 -9.41 4.30
CA ARG A 159 5.22 -10.16 3.13
C ARG A 159 4.86 -9.25 1.97
N ILE A 160 5.07 -9.76 0.79
CA ILE A 160 4.45 -9.25 -0.42
C ILE A 160 3.47 -10.32 -0.90
N VAL A 161 2.27 -9.89 -1.22
CA VAL A 161 1.24 -10.75 -1.79
C VAL A 161 0.86 -10.25 -3.17
N ARG A 162 0.42 -11.16 -4.04
CA ARG A 162 -0.14 -10.81 -5.35
C ARG A 162 -1.62 -11.16 -5.41
N PHE A 163 -2.35 -10.36 -6.17
CA PHE A 163 -3.77 -10.57 -6.47
C PHE A 163 -3.95 -10.67 -7.98
N ASP A 164 -4.76 -11.61 -8.45
CA ASP A 164 -5.21 -11.69 -9.84
C ASP A 164 -6.41 -10.75 -10.04
N TYR A 165 -6.12 -9.45 -9.98
CA TYR A 165 -7.13 -8.40 -9.99
C TYR A 165 -7.91 -8.33 -11.29
N GLY A 166 -7.25 -8.62 -12.42
CA GLY A 166 -7.93 -8.60 -13.73
C GLY A 166 -9.01 -9.67 -13.87
N LYS A 167 -8.89 -10.78 -13.13
CA LYS A 167 -9.86 -11.86 -13.13
C LYS A 167 -10.98 -11.65 -12.13
N ASP A 168 -10.62 -11.36 -10.88
CA ASP A 168 -11.53 -11.43 -9.74
C ASP A 168 -11.86 -10.04 -9.15
N GLY A 169 -11.22 -8.96 -9.67
CA GLY A 169 -11.44 -7.58 -9.23
C GLY A 169 -11.15 -7.41 -7.75
N LEU A 170 -12.03 -6.71 -7.04
CA LEU A 170 -11.93 -6.47 -5.59
C LEU A 170 -12.09 -7.75 -4.75
N LEU A 171 -12.56 -8.86 -5.33
CA LEU A 171 -12.71 -10.15 -4.66
C LEU A 171 -11.50 -11.07 -4.88
N ALA A 172 -10.46 -10.59 -5.54
CA ALA A 172 -9.23 -11.35 -5.73
C ALA A 172 -8.63 -11.77 -4.39
N LYS A 173 -8.10 -13.02 -4.35
CA LYS A 173 -7.49 -13.57 -3.14
C LYS A 173 -5.98 -13.40 -3.19
N ALA A 174 -5.41 -12.99 -2.07
CA ALA A 174 -3.96 -12.85 -1.90
C ALA A 174 -3.23 -14.18 -2.09
N ARG A 175 -2.10 -14.13 -2.79
CA ARG A 175 -1.13 -15.23 -2.91
C ARG A 175 0.24 -14.70 -2.51
N PRO A 176 0.82 -15.15 -1.39
CA PRO A 176 2.18 -14.76 -1.01
C PRO A 176 3.17 -15.08 -2.13
N ILE A 177 4.13 -14.19 -2.32
CA ILE A 177 5.30 -14.42 -3.16
C ILE A 177 6.55 -14.62 -2.31
N GLU A 178 7.59 -15.20 -2.88
CA GLU A 178 8.89 -15.26 -2.22
C GLU A 178 9.48 -13.85 -2.10
N VAL A 179 9.98 -13.56 -0.90
CA VAL A 179 10.66 -12.30 -0.59
C VAL A 179 12.08 -12.58 -0.08
N PRO A 180 13.02 -11.65 -0.25
CA PRO A 180 14.38 -11.79 0.27
C PRO A 180 14.40 -12.11 1.76
N ALA A 181 15.33 -12.98 2.19
CA ALA A 181 15.47 -13.38 3.59
C ALA A 181 15.69 -12.19 4.54
N ALA A 182 16.29 -11.11 4.03
CA ALA A 182 16.52 -9.87 4.77
C ALA A 182 15.24 -9.23 5.30
N PHE A 183 14.07 -9.47 4.69
CA PHE A 183 12.79 -8.93 5.15
C PHE A 183 12.47 -9.35 6.59
N ARG A 184 12.94 -10.54 7.01
CA ARG A 184 12.71 -11.05 8.37
C ARG A 184 13.43 -10.26 9.45
N SER A 185 14.45 -9.48 9.07
CA SER A 185 15.24 -8.65 9.99
C SER A 185 14.74 -7.21 10.09
N PHE A 186 13.74 -6.81 9.30
CA PHE A 186 13.17 -5.48 9.37
C PHE A 186 12.36 -5.30 10.66
N PRO A 187 12.27 -4.07 11.19
CA PRO A 187 11.33 -3.76 12.25
C PRO A 187 9.89 -4.10 11.81
N SER A 188 9.04 -4.47 12.77
CA SER A 188 7.62 -4.76 12.50
C SER A 188 6.81 -3.53 12.06
N ASN A 189 7.37 -2.33 12.19
CA ASN A 189 6.88 -1.06 11.68
C ASN A 189 8.05 -0.37 10.99
N GLY A 190 8.09 -0.38 9.66
CA GLY A 190 9.17 0.14 8.82
C GLY A 190 9.78 -0.93 7.89
N SER A 191 8.96 -1.91 7.48
CA SER A 191 9.34 -2.97 6.54
C SER A 191 9.29 -2.46 5.09
N VAL A 192 8.44 -3.05 4.23
CA VAL A 192 8.31 -2.64 2.83
C VAL A 192 7.27 -1.56 2.71
N GLU A 193 7.73 -0.35 2.48
CA GLU A 193 6.93 0.86 2.39
C GLU A 193 6.65 1.29 0.96
N ALA A 194 7.45 0.82 0.01
CA ALA A 194 7.25 1.15 -1.39
C ALA A 194 7.42 -0.07 -2.29
N LEU A 195 6.54 -0.17 -3.29
CA LEU A 195 6.61 -1.13 -4.36
C LEU A 195 6.50 -0.43 -5.71
N ALA A 196 7.41 -0.76 -6.63
CA ALA A 196 7.32 -0.31 -8.02
C ALA A 196 7.54 -1.47 -8.96
N PHE A 197 6.71 -1.60 -9.99
CA PHE A 197 6.93 -2.61 -11.03
C PHE A 197 7.57 -1.94 -12.25
N VAL A 198 8.74 -2.43 -12.66
CA VAL A 198 9.43 -1.94 -13.85
C VAL A 198 8.71 -2.47 -15.09
N PRO A 199 8.17 -1.60 -15.95
CA PRO A 199 7.41 -2.06 -17.12
C PRO A 199 8.21 -3.03 -17.98
N ARG A 200 7.55 -4.05 -18.51
CA ARG A 200 8.20 -5.00 -19.42
C ARG A 200 8.67 -4.28 -20.67
N GLY A 201 9.91 -4.52 -21.06
CA GLY A 201 10.54 -3.82 -22.19
C GLY A 201 11.25 -2.52 -21.82
N SER A 202 11.19 -2.05 -20.56
CA SER A 202 11.92 -0.89 -20.08
C SER A 202 13.36 -1.25 -19.69
N GLY A 203 14.16 -1.66 -20.67
CA GLY A 203 15.59 -1.96 -20.46
C GLY A 203 15.86 -3.24 -19.65
N PRO A 204 17.05 -3.33 -19.02
CA PRO A 204 17.56 -4.57 -18.44
C PRO A 204 16.87 -5.04 -17.15
N LEU A 205 16.01 -4.23 -16.56
CA LEU A 205 15.25 -4.57 -15.36
C LEU A 205 13.75 -4.78 -15.65
N GLY A 206 13.32 -4.71 -16.89
CA GLY A 206 11.92 -4.90 -17.27
C GLY A 206 11.31 -6.19 -16.72
N GLY A 207 10.18 -6.08 -16.02
CA GLY A 207 9.52 -7.20 -15.35
C GLY A 207 9.99 -7.48 -13.92
N SER A 208 10.87 -6.63 -13.35
CA SER A 208 11.26 -6.70 -11.94
C SER A 208 10.28 -5.93 -11.06
N LEU A 209 9.99 -6.48 -9.89
CA LEU A 209 9.36 -5.75 -8.79
C LEU A 209 10.46 -5.15 -7.91
N ILE A 210 10.42 -3.86 -7.71
CA ILE A 210 11.28 -3.14 -6.77
C ILE A 210 10.55 -3.02 -5.44
N ALA A 211 11.19 -3.42 -4.34
CA ALA A 211 10.68 -3.25 -3.00
C ALA A 211 11.67 -2.41 -2.19
N ILE A 212 11.21 -1.38 -1.50
CA ILE A 212 12.05 -0.46 -0.72
C ILE A 212 11.57 -0.49 0.72
N ALA A 213 12.52 -0.62 1.66
CA ALA A 213 12.22 -0.60 3.08
C ALA A 213 12.24 0.83 3.63
N GLU A 214 11.27 1.18 4.48
CA GLU A 214 11.26 2.47 5.18
C GLU A 214 12.43 2.56 6.16
N ARG A 215 12.52 1.59 7.09
CA ARG A 215 13.52 1.57 8.18
C ARG A 215 14.60 0.50 8.03
N GLY A 216 14.53 -0.32 6.98
CA GLY A 216 15.64 -1.18 6.61
C GLY A 216 16.80 -0.32 6.10
N ARG A 217 17.92 -0.33 6.80
CA ARG A 217 19.12 0.48 6.49
C ARG A 217 20.34 -0.38 6.29
N ASP A 218 21.24 0.08 5.41
CA ASP A 218 22.60 -0.43 5.38
C ASP A 218 23.44 0.17 6.53
N ARG A 219 24.74 -0.16 6.56
CA ARG A 219 25.66 0.32 7.62
C ARG A 219 25.89 1.83 7.56
N ASP A 220 25.69 2.43 6.40
CA ASP A 220 25.86 3.87 6.15
C ASP A 220 24.54 4.65 6.29
N GLY A 221 23.45 3.96 6.68
CA GLY A 221 22.14 4.53 6.92
C GLY A 221 21.30 4.75 5.66
N ASN A 222 21.67 4.17 4.50
CA ASN A 222 20.90 4.24 3.26
C ASN A 222 19.72 3.24 3.28
N HIS A 223 18.68 3.53 2.53
CA HIS A 223 17.53 2.63 2.42
C HIS A 223 17.88 1.34 1.69
N LEU A 224 17.56 0.20 2.28
CA LEU A 224 17.63 -1.09 1.60
C LEU A 224 16.51 -1.21 0.58
N ALA A 225 16.87 -1.65 -0.60
CA ALA A 225 15.95 -1.93 -1.69
C ALA A 225 16.29 -3.27 -2.37
N PHE A 226 15.31 -3.87 -3.01
CA PHE A 226 15.44 -5.20 -3.59
C PHE A 226 14.79 -5.27 -4.95
N LEU A 227 15.49 -5.87 -5.90
CA LEU A 227 14.92 -6.36 -7.14
C LEU A 227 14.40 -7.78 -6.91
N ILE A 228 13.10 -7.99 -7.07
CA ILE A 228 12.42 -9.28 -6.87
C ILE A 228 11.94 -9.78 -8.24
N GLY A 229 12.26 -11.01 -8.55
CA GLY A 229 12.00 -11.57 -9.89
C GLY A 229 12.75 -10.80 -10.98
N GLY A 230 12.25 -10.88 -12.22
CA GLY A 230 12.91 -10.26 -13.36
C GLY A 230 14.29 -10.86 -13.69
N PRO A 231 15.06 -10.19 -14.58
CA PRO A 231 16.31 -10.76 -15.09
C PRO A 231 17.50 -10.64 -14.14
N ARG A 232 17.47 -9.74 -13.15
CA ARG A 232 18.60 -9.46 -12.26
C ARG A 232 18.13 -9.25 -10.81
N PRO A 233 17.65 -10.29 -10.11
CA PRO A 233 17.20 -10.15 -8.73
C PRO A 233 18.40 -9.91 -7.81
N GLY A 234 18.20 -9.14 -6.73
CA GLY A 234 19.22 -8.87 -5.72
C GLY A 234 19.01 -7.56 -4.97
N PRO A 235 19.74 -7.33 -3.88
CA PRO A 235 19.67 -6.12 -3.10
C PRO A 235 20.42 -4.97 -3.77
N PHE A 236 19.95 -3.73 -3.51
CA PHE A 236 20.67 -2.49 -3.77
C PHE A 236 20.32 -1.48 -2.67
N THR A 237 20.89 -0.29 -2.71
CA THR A 237 20.60 0.74 -1.71
C THR A 237 20.25 2.06 -2.39
N ILE A 238 19.37 2.83 -1.75
CA ILE A 238 19.02 4.18 -2.17
C ILE A 238 19.58 5.14 -1.15
N LYS A 239 20.37 6.12 -1.60
CA LYS A 239 21.00 7.09 -0.73
C LYS A 239 19.95 7.87 0.06
N ARG A 240 20.01 7.79 1.40
CA ARG A 240 19.19 8.61 2.29
C ARG A 240 19.80 10.00 2.40
N ARG A 241 19.00 11.04 2.22
CA ARG A 241 19.43 12.43 2.29
C ARG A 241 18.55 13.22 3.24
N ASN A 242 19.18 14.01 4.13
CA ASN A 242 18.51 15.00 4.98
C ASN A 242 17.37 14.45 5.84
N ASP A 243 17.51 13.19 6.28
CA ASP A 243 16.55 12.48 7.14
C ASP A 243 15.15 12.27 6.55
N TYR A 244 15.05 12.30 5.22
CA TYR A 244 13.84 11.84 4.56
C TYR A 244 13.77 10.32 4.58
N ASP A 245 12.57 9.80 4.77
CA ASP A 245 12.25 8.39 4.66
C ASP A 245 11.35 8.14 3.45
N VAL A 246 11.50 6.97 2.82
CA VAL A 246 10.68 6.59 1.67
C VAL A 246 9.27 6.30 2.16
N SER A 247 8.26 6.82 1.46
CA SER A 247 6.85 6.52 1.69
C SER A 247 6.18 5.78 0.53
N ASP A 248 6.63 5.98 -0.72
CA ASP A 248 6.17 5.17 -1.85
C ASP A 248 7.11 5.32 -3.05
N ALA A 249 6.92 4.50 -4.09
CA ALA A 249 7.66 4.59 -5.34
C ALA A 249 6.83 4.09 -6.52
N THR A 250 7.14 4.64 -7.70
CA THR A 250 6.54 4.19 -8.95
C THR A 250 7.55 4.25 -10.10
N ALA A 251 7.41 3.39 -11.10
CA ALA A 251 8.26 3.42 -12.28
C ALA A 251 7.65 4.28 -13.39
N LEU A 252 8.46 5.13 -13.99
CA LEU A 252 8.14 5.84 -15.22
C LEU A 252 8.07 4.86 -16.41
N PRO A 253 7.43 5.22 -17.53
CA PRO A 253 7.36 4.37 -18.72
C PRO A 253 8.72 3.96 -19.29
N ASN A 254 9.77 4.78 -19.12
CA ASN A 254 11.14 4.46 -19.51
C ASN A 254 11.88 3.58 -18.48
N GLY A 255 11.24 3.28 -17.34
CA GLY A 255 11.78 2.47 -16.28
C GLY A 255 12.48 3.25 -15.17
N ASP A 256 12.71 4.55 -15.31
CA ASP A 256 13.25 5.37 -14.21
C ASP A 256 12.33 5.29 -13.00
N LEU A 257 12.91 5.25 -11.81
CA LEU A 257 12.17 5.12 -10.56
C LEU A 257 11.90 6.50 -9.96
N LEU A 258 10.65 6.81 -9.71
CA LEU A 258 10.25 7.92 -8.83
C LEU A 258 10.13 7.41 -7.41
N VAL A 259 10.77 8.09 -6.48
CA VAL A 259 10.70 7.80 -5.04
C VAL A 259 10.05 8.98 -4.36
N LEU A 260 8.91 8.75 -3.73
CA LEU A 260 8.24 9.68 -2.83
C LEU A 260 8.86 9.52 -1.45
N GLU A 261 9.27 10.63 -0.86
CA GLU A 261 9.92 10.66 0.43
C GLU A 261 9.26 11.70 1.32
N ARG A 262 9.19 11.42 2.60
CA ARG A 262 8.69 12.39 3.59
C ARG A 262 9.66 12.53 4.76
N LYS A 263 9.53 13.66 5.44
CA LYS A 263 10.24 13.97 6.66
C LYS A 263 9.31 14.72 7.58
N PHE A 264 9.27 14.32 8.83
CA PHE A 264 8.52 15.02 9.86
C PHE A 264 9.42 15.37 11.04
N GLY A 265 9.29 16.59 11.54
CA GLY A 265 9.93 17.03 12.78
C GLY A 265 8.97 17.90 13.58
N TRP A 266 8.90 17.67 14.89
CA TRP A 266 7.99 18.42 15.78
C TRP A 266 8.19 19.93 15.73
N THR A 267 9.42 20.39 15.46
CA THR A 267 9.76 21.81 15.37
C THR A 267 9.84 22.32 13.93
N THR A 268 10.05 21.44 12.94
CA THR A 268 10.26 21.81 11.54
C THR A 268 9.04 21.56 10.67
N GLY A 269 8.08 20.77 11.15
CA GLY A 269 6.87 20.39 10.39
C GLY A 269 7.08 19.22 9.44
N LEU A 270 6.17 19.11 8.49
CA LEU A 270 6.13 18.08 7.49
C LEU A 270 6.74 18.57 6.17
N PHE A 271 7.54 17.73 5.55
CA PHE A 271 8.12 17.94 4.23
C PHE A 271 7.89 16.69 3.38
N ILE A 272 7.70 16.90 2.10
CA ILE A 272 7.70 15.83 1.09
C ILE A 272 8.71 16.14 0.01
N ARG A 273 9.19 15.09 -0.66
CA ARG A 273 10.12 15.19 -1.78
C ARG A 273 9.88 14.06 -2.76
N ILE A 274 10.07 14.34 -4.05
CA ILE A 274 10.11 13.33 -5.10
C ILE A 274 11.47 13.37 -5.76
N ARG A 275 12.18 12.24 -5.79
CA ARG A 275 13.42 12.05 -6.56
C ARG A 275 13.20 11.14 -7.75
N LYS A 276 13.93 11.40 -8.84
CA LYS A 276 13.99 10.54 -10.03
C LYS A 276 15.32 9.78 -10.03
N ILE A 277 15.29 8.47 -9.89
CA ILE A 277 16.47 7.61 -9.96
C ILE A 277 16.52 6.95 -11.33
N PRO A 278 17.55 7.25 -12.15
CA PRO A 278 17.70 6.65 -13.46
C PRO A 278 17.80 5.12 -13.37
N ILE A 279 17.00 4.40 -14.17
CA ILE A 279 16.99 2.94 -14.19
C ILE A 279 18.38 2.34 -14.48
N ALA A 280 19.20 3.05 -15.26
CA ALA A 280 20.55 2.63 -15.60
C ALA A 280 21.51 2.53 -14.41
N GLN A 281 21.21 3.22 -13.30
CA GLN A 281 21.98 3.14 -12.06
C GLN A 281 21.58 1.94 -11.19
N ILE A 282 20.38 1.38 -11.41
CA ILE A 282 19.83 0.33 -10.55
C ILE A 282 20.40 -1.03 -10.97
N ALA A 283 21.17 -1.64 -10.07
CA ALA A 283 21.71 -2.97 -10.22
C ALA A 283 21.94 -3.61 -8.84
N PRO A 284 21.98 -4.93 -8.71
CA PRO A 284 22.37 -5.59 -7.47
C PRO A 284 23.71 -5.07 -6.96
N GLY A 285 23.75 -4.70 -5.67
CA GLY A 285 24.92 -4.14 -4.99
C GLY A 285 25.18 -2.64 -5.22
N ALA A 286 24.41 -1.96 -6.06
CA ALA A 286 24.59 -0.53 -6.32
C ALA A 286 24.07 0.34 -5.16
N LEU A 287 24.73 1.45 -4.90
CA LEU A 287 24.18 2.60 -4.18
C LEU A 287 23.71 3.61 -5.22
N VAL A 288 22.39 3.86 -5.24
CA VAL A 288 21.79 4.75 -6.24
C VAL A 288 21.29 6.05 -5.62
N ASP A 289 21.23 7.07 -6.45
CA ASP A 289 20.78 8.40 -6.09
C ASP A 289 20.22 9.11 -7.33
N GLY A 290 19.50 10.22 -7.14
CA GLY A 290 18.95 10.95 -8.26
C GLY A 290 18.53 12.37 -7.91
N PRO A 291 18.26 13.20 -8.93
CA PRO A 291 17.83 14.58 -8.73
C PRO A 291 16.47 14.67 -8.06
N VAL A 292 16.29 15.75 -7.29
CA VAL A 292 15.01 16.13 -6.72
C VAL A 292 14.16 16.79 -7.81
N LEU A 293 12.95 16.31 -8.02
CA LEU A 293 11.98 16.89 -8.94
C LEU A 293 11.17 17.98 -8.27
N ILE A 294 10.77 17.76 -7.02
CA ILE A 294 10.03 18.71 -6.17
C ILE A 294 10.37 18.46 -4.70
N GLU A 295 10.40 19.51 -3.92
CA GLU A 295 10.36 19.50 -2.46
C GLU A 295 9.31 20.51 -2.02
N ALA A 296 8.48 20.14 -1.04
CA ALA A 296 7.40 20.97 -0.52
C ALA A 296 7.27 20.80 0.99
N ASP A 297 6.76 21.85 1.64
CA ASP A 297 6.48 21.94 3.07
C ASP A 297 5.02 22.35 3.33
N LEU A 298 4.67 22.65 4.57
CA LEU A 298 3.31 23.08 4.95
C LEU A 298 2.90 24.46 4.40
N GLY A 299 3.79 25.17 3.71
CA GLY A 299 3.43 26.33 2.90
C GLY A 299 2.66 25.96 1.62
N GLN A 300 2.73 24.70 1.23
CA GLN A 300 2.00 24.13 0.11
C GLN A 300 0.89 23.18 0.60
N GLN A 301 0.00 22.80 -0.33
CA GLN A 301 -1.08 21.84 -0.09
C GLN A 301 -0.53 20.42 -0.02
N ILE A 302 0.10 20.07 1.09
CA ILE A 302 0.56 18.71 1.38
C ILE A 302 -0.06 18.20 2.68
N ASP A 303 -0.02 16.91 2.86
CA ASP A 303 -0.28 16.18 4.08
C ASP A 303 0.64 14.95 4.11
N ASN A 304 0.34 13.94 4.89
CA ASN A 304 1.07 12.68 4.98
C ASN A 304 1.01 11.92 3.63
N MET A 305 1.79 12.36 2.62
CA MET A 305 1.76 11.79 1.28
C MET A 305 2.36 10.37 1.30
N GLU A 306 1.55 9.37 1.00
CA GLU A 306 1.92 7.95 1.07
C GLU A 306 1.70 7.16 -0.22
N GLY A 307 1.07 7.75 -1.23
CA GLY A 307 0.92 7.09 -2.52
C GLY A 307 1.37 7.97 -3.68
N ILE A 308 2.09 7.38 -4.65
CA ILE A 308 2.47 7.99 -5.90
C ILE A 308 2.18 7.06 -7.08
N SER A 309 1.54 7.57 -8.10
CA SER A 309 1.31 6.85 -9.34
C SER A 309 1.55 7.72 -10.56
N VAL A 310 1.89 7.10 -11.68
CA VAL A 310 2.08 7.80 -12.95
C VAL A 310 1.19 7.23 -14.04
N HIS A 311 0.75 8.09 -14.95
CA HIS A 311 0.10 7.70 -16.20
C HIS A 311 0.46 8.68 -17.32
N ARG A 312 0.09 8.32 -18.58
CA ARG A 312 0.26 9.20 -19.73
C ARG A 312 -1.07 9.85 -20.09
N SER A 313 -1.07 11.15 -20.31
CA SER A 313 -2.27 11.89 -20.74
C SER A 313 -1.86 13.02 -21.68
N GLY A 314 -2.42 13.06 -22.89
CA GLY A 314 -2.15 14.12 -23.87
C GLY A 314 -0.66 14.27 -24.24
N GLY A 315 0.12 13.19 -24.20
CA GLY A 315 1.58 13.24 -24.42
C GLY A 315 2.41 13.57 -23.19
N GLU A 316 1.80 14.03 -22.10
CA GLU A 316 2.48 14.36 -20.84
C GLU A 316 2.55 13.13 -19.90
N THR A 317 3.55 13.12 -19.03
CA THR A 317 3.59 12.23 -17.88
C THR A 317 2.93 12.92 -16.70
N VAL A 318 1.85 12.35 -16.19
CA VAL A 318 1.10 12.88 -15.04
C VAL A 318 1.41 12.06 -13.81
N LEU A 319 1.81 12.74 -12.73
CA LEU A 319 1.98 12.19 -11.41
C LEU A 319 0.70 12.46 -10.61
N THR A 320 0.19 11.43 -9.95
CA THR A 320 -0.90 11.55 -8.97
C THR A 320 -0.38 11.12 -7.62
N LEU A 321 -0.51 11.99 -6.63
CA LEU A 321 -0.16 11.74 -5.24
C LEU A 321 -1.43 11.60 -4.41
N ILE A 322 -1.38 10.76 -3.39
CA ILE A 322 -2.45 10.66 -2.39
C ILE A 322 -1.85 10.71 -0.99
N SER A 323 -2.59 11.30 -0.04
CA SER A 323 -2.16 11.33 1.36
C SER A 323 -3.04 10.44 2.23
N ASP A 324 -2.41 9.87 3.24
CA ASP A 324 -3.08 9.19 4.33
C ASP A 324 -3.52 10.20 5.40
N ASN A 325 -4.77 10.11 5.83
CA ASN A 325 -5.29 10.90 6.95
C ASN A 325 -5.16 10.21 8.30
N ASN A 326 -4.57 9.01 8.37
CA ASN A 326 -4.42 8.20 9.60
C ASN A 326 -5.73 8.09 10.42
N PHE A 327 -6.89 8.17 9.78
CA PHE A 327 -8.21 8.30 10.44
C PHE A 327 -8.25 9.42 11.47
N SER A 328 -7.44 10.45 11.31
CA SER A 328 -7.31 11.61 12.20
C SER A 328 -8.08 12.80 11.66
N VAL A 329 -8.78 13.51 12.52
CA VAL A 329 -9.46 14.76 12.17
C VAL A 329 -8.51 15.93 11.87
N LEU A 330 -7.22 15.75 12.17
CA LEU A 330 -6.18 16.76 11.94
C LEU A 330 -5.48 16.59 10.59
N GLN A 331 -5.68 15.45 9.92
CA GLN A 331 -5.05 15.12 8.64
C GLN A 331 -6.11 14.96 7.55
N ARG A 332 -5.70 15.14 6.31
CA ARG A 332 -6.60 15.15 5.15
C ARG A 332 -6.22 14.06 4.17
N THR A 333 -7.19 13.43 3.54
CA THR A 333 -6.97 12.65 2.33
C THR A 333 -6.94 13.60 1.14
N LEU A 334 -5.75 13.92 0.65
CA LEU A 334 -5.50 14.76 -0.52
C LEU A 334 -5.20 13.90 -1.73
N LEU A 335 -5.76 14.27 -2.88
CA LEU A 335 -5.34 13.76 -4.18
C LEU A 335 -4.78 14.94 -4.98
N LEU A 336 -3.51 14.91 -5.33
CA LEU A 336 -2.81 16.00 -6.04
C LEU A 336 -2.31 15.50 -7.38
N GLN A 337 -2.43 16.31 -8.42
CA GLN A 337 -1.92 15.96 -9.75
C GLN A 337 -0.95 17.00 -10.27
N PHE A 338 0.13 16.48 -10.87
CA PHE A 338 1.18 17.27 -11.51
C PHE A 338 1.51 16.69 -12.88
N SER A 339 1.90 17.51 -13.85
CA SER A 339 2.59 17.04 -15.04
C SER A 339 4.09 17.21 -14.88
N LEU A 340 4.86 16.20 -15.32
CA LEU A 340 6.30 16.28 -15.39
C LEU A 340 6.67 17.15 -16.59
N ALA A 341 7.42 18.21 -16.32
CA ALA A 341 7.91 19.08 -17.38
C ALA A 341 8.79 18.31 -18.38
N PRO A 342 8.75 18.63 -19.66
CA PRO A 342 9.75 18.15 -20.60
C PRO A 342 11.16 18.49 -20.12
N GLU A 343 12.10 17.55 -20.29
CA GLU A 343 13.53 17.76 -20.02
C GLU A 343 14.16 18.67 -21.05
#